data_05e499cded13a44224987534424f991f
#
_entry.id   05e499cded13a44224987534424f991f
#
_cell.length_a   1.000
_cell.length_b   1.000
_cell.length_c   1.000
_cell.angle_alpha   90.00
_cell.angle_beta   90.00
_cell.angle_gamma   90.00
#
_symmetry.space_group_name_H-M   'P 1'
#
loop_
_entity.id
_entity.type
_entity.pdbx_description
1 polymer ?
#
loop_
_entity_poly.entity_id
_entity_poly.type
_entity_poly.pdbx_seq_one_letter_code
_entity_poly.pdbx_strand_id
1 'polypeptide(L)'
;TDFVNYYSQNGEDGVLEKIFETLDIQKGTFVNAGCDDIHDHSNVRRLVSTHGWNGLFIEPNEEMLFQGKLNLQQDERIKDWDFKFHNSFLSVNDDDESITNILGDYYNGETQFDLLTLHIDSFEYWVLEDFLSGHYDAKVILVGYNFSQTESVSAPKDCSPKIGHKSITDNFFSASAPALNKLARKYGFELGSFCKPNNLIFINQYYNEGRFKVY
;
A
#
# COMPACT_ATOMS: atom_id res chain seq x y z
N THR A 1 21.33 -6.17 0.46
CA THR A 1 21.59 -4.74 0.70
C THR A 1 20.76 -4.36 1.91
N ASP A 2 21.45 -4.02 3.01
CA ASP A 2 20.78 -3.62 4.24
C ASP A 2 20.26 -2.19 4.02
N PHE A 3 18.98 -2.06 3.75
CA PHE A 3 18.31 -0.76 3.72
C PHE A 3 18.11 -0.25 5.14
N VAL A 4 18.18 1.05 5.31
CA VAL A 4 17.93 1.67 6.61
C VAL A 4 16.44 1.54 6.92
N ASN A 5 16.12 1.10 8.12
CA ASN A 5 14.74 1.10 8.63
C ASN A 5 14.57 2.34 9.51
N TYR A 6 13.69 3.25 9.11
CA TYR A 6 13.42 4.49 9.85
C TYR A 6 12.17 4.35 10.74
N TYR A 7 11.04 4.03 10.15
CA TYR A 7 9.72 3.94 10.79
C TYR A 7 8.99 2.63 10.48
N SER A 8 9.29 1.98 9.36
CA SER A 8 8.64 0.73 8.96
C SER A 8 9.09 -0.46 9.82
N GLN A 9 8.45 -1.62 9.64
CA GLN A 9 8.80 -2.81 10.42
C GLN A 9 10.06 -3.51 9.94
N ASN A 10 10.30 -3.54 8.62
CA ASN A 10 11.33 -4.37 8.00
C ASN A 10 12.19 -3.62 6.97
N GLY A 11 12.24 -2.29 7.06
CA GLY A 11 13.02 -1.44 6.16
C GLY A 11 12.32 -1.09 4.85
N GLU A 12 11.00 -1.28 4.77
CA GLU A 12 10.21 -0.92 3.60
C GLU A 12 10.37 0.55 3.22
N ASP A 13 10.35 1.43 4.20
CA ASP A 13 10.49 2.88 4.01
C ASP A 13 11.85 3.28 3.43
N GLY A 14 12.93 2.62 3.84
CA GLY A 14 14.26 2.83 3.24
C GLY A 14 14.36 2.29 1.82
N VAL A 15 13.68 1.17 1.51
CA VAL A 15 13.59 0.64 0.15
C VAL A 15 12.79 1.59 -0.74
N LEU A 16 11.64 2.06 -0.27
CA LEU A 16 10.79 3.02 -0.99
C LEU A 16 11.53 4.33 -1.27
N GLU A 17 12.21 4.90 -0.25
CA GLU A 17 13.03 6.11 -0.42
C GLU A 17 14.05 5.91 -1.55
N LYS A 18 14.76 4.78 -1.55
CA LYS A 18 15.76 4.48 -2.58
C LYS A 18 15.14 4.30 -3.98
N ILE A 19 13.97 3.69 -4.07
CA ILE A 19 13.24 3.55 -5.33
C ILE A 19 12.89 4.93 -5.88
N PHE A 20 12.28 5.80 -5.06
CA PHE A 20 11.85 7.13 -5.51
C PHE A 20 13.01 8.06 -5.82
N GLU A 21 14.13 7.98 -5.10
CA GLU A 21 15.37 8.65 -5.49
C GLU A 21 15.85 8.21 -6.89
N THR A 22 15.80 6.90 -7.17
CA THR A 22 16.24 6.35 -8.47
C THR A 22 15.29 6.75 -9.60
N LEU A 23 13.99 6.92 -9.30
CA LEU A 23 12.99 7.42 -10.24
C LEU A 23 13.00 8.94 -10.39
N ASP A 24 13.85 9.66 -9.64
CA ASP A 24 13.91 11.12 -9.56
C ASP A 24 12.58 11.77 -9.11
N ILE A 25 11.88 11.10 -8.18
CA ILE A 25 10.64 11.56 -7.59
C ILE A 25 10.91 12.04 -6.17
N GLN A 26 11.05 13.35 -6.01
CA GLN A 26 11.35 13.97 -4.71
C GLN A 26 10.10 14.21 -3.87
N LYS A 27 8.98 14.53 -4.50
CA LYS A 27 7.70 14.76 -3.85
C LYS A 27 6.60 14.07 -4.64
N GLY A 28 5.74 13.34 -3.95
CA GLY A 28 4.72 12.54 -4.60
C GLY A 28 3.44 12.41 -3.79
N THR A 29 2.51 11.63 -4.34
CA THR A 29 1.22 11.31 -3.75
C THR A 29 1.11 9.82 -3.46
N PHE A 30 0.44 9.48 -2.37
CA PHE A 30 0.23 8.09 -1.98
C PHE A 30 -1.22 7.79 -1.58
N VAL A 31 -1.55 6.52 -1.72
CA VAL A 31 -2.70 5.87 -1.07
C VAL A 31 -2.15 4.82 -0.13
N ASN A 32 -2.46 4.93 1.17
CA ASN A 32 -2.01 3.99 2.19
C ASN A 32 -3.20 3.30 2.84
N ALA A 33 -3.47 2.07 2.42
CA ALA A 33 -4.57 1.25 2.91
C ALA A 33 -4.08 0.18 3.89
N GLY A 34 -4.73 0.11 5.06
CA GLY A 34 -4.25 -0.65 6.21
C GLY A 34 -3.05 0.03 6.83
N CYS A 35 -3.23 1.29 7.21
CA CYS A 35 -2.11 2.12 7.65
C CYS A 35 -1.72 1.88 9.11
N ASP A 36 -2.54 1.13 9.86
CA ASP A 36 -2.29 0.81 11.28
C ASP A 36 -1.87 2.07 12.05
N ASP A 37 -0.75 2.07 12.72
CA ASP A 37 -0.17 3.28 13.30
C ASP A 37 0.55 4.11 12.21
N ILE A 38 0.05 5.32 11.95
CA ILE A 38 0.62 6.23 10.93
C ILE A 38 2.02 6.73 11.33
N HIS A 39 2.39 6.63 12.59
CA HIS A 39 3.67 7.09 13.11
C HIS A 39 4.70 5.96 13.19
N ASP A 40 4.41 4.94 13.98
CA ASP A 40 5.28 3.77 14.15
C ASP A 40 4.82 2.65 13.19
N HIS A 41 5.76 1.89 12.68
CA HIS A 41 5.51 0.84 11.68
C HIS A 41 4.96 1.33 10.32
N SER A 42 5.02 2.63 10.06
CA SER A 42 4.48 3.23 8.86
C SER A 42 5.42 3.15 7.66
N ASN A 43 4.94 2.60 6.56
CA ASN A 43 5.68 2.51 5.30
C ASN A 43 5.87 3.88 4.62
N VAL A 44 4.99 4.84 4.90
CA VAL A 44 5.00 6.16 4.22
C VAL A 44 5.54 7.29 5.09
N ARG A 45 5.70 7.10 6.40
CA ARG A 45 6.12 8.16 7.34
C ARG A 45 7.41 8.85 6.93
N ARG A 46 8.40 8.09 6.44
CA ARG A 46 9.67 8.65 5.96
C ARG A 46 9.47 9.58 4.78
N LEU A 47 8.68 9.18 3.80
CA LEU A 47 8.35 9.99 2.63
C LEU A 47 7.59 11.27 3.03
N VAL A 48 6.64 11.14 3.94
CA VAL A 48 5.89 12.26 4.49
C VAL A 48 6.81 13.24 5.20
N SER A 49 7.52 12.82 6.25
CA SER A 49 8.24 13.72 7.15
C SER A 49 9.50 14.32 6.56
N THR A 50 10.14 13.67 5.59
CA THR A 50 11.40 14.09 5.01
C THR A 50 11.26 14.71 3.62
N HIS A 51 10.35 14.16 2.82
CA HIS A 51 10.23 14.53 1.39
C HIS A 51 8.96 15.29 1.05
N GLY A 52 8.08 15.50 2.01
CA GLY A 52 6.89 16.30 1.78
C GLY A 52 5.79 15.62 0.98
N TRP A 53 5.71 14.31 1.05
CA TRP A 53 4.66 13.56 0.39
C TRP A 53 3.31 13.76 1.05
N ASN A 54 2.26 13.71 0.25
CA ASN A 54 0.88 13.89 0.67
C ASN A 54 0.01 12.72 0.17
N GLY A 55 -1.12 12.46 0.81
CA GLY A 55 -1.97 11.37 0.35
C GLY A 55 -3.16 11.05 1.25
N LEU A 56 -3.73 9.88 0.99
CA LEU A 56 -4.89 9.33 1.67
C LEU A 56 -4.47 8.16 2.57
N PHE A 57 -4.93 8.19 3.81
CA PHE A 57 -4.84 7.10 4.77
C PHE A 57 -6.21 6.43 4.90
N ILE A 58 -6.26 5.12 4.73
CA ILE A 58 -7.46 4.28 4.90
C ILE A 58 -7.20 3.28 6.01
N GLU A 59 -7.99 3.32 7.07
CA GLU A 59 -7.83 2.47 8.25
C GLU A 59 -9.18 2.17 8.89
N PRO A 60 -9.54 0.90 9.12
CA PRO A 60 -10.80 0.55 9.75
C PRO A 60 -10.85 0.82 11.25
N ASN A 61 -9.72 0.90 11.93
CA ASN A 61 -9.67 1.24 13.35
C ASN A 61 -9.70 2.76 13.53
N GLU A 62 -10.87 3.28 13.93
CA GLU A 62 -11.11 4.70 14.10
C GLU A 62 -10.14 5.35 15.10
N GLU A 63 -9.82 4.67 16.21
CA GLU A 63 -8.91 5.20 17.22
C GLU A 63 -7.48 5.33 16.67
N MET A 64 -7.00 4.32 15.95
CA MET A 64 -5.66 4.36 15.33
C MET A 64 -5.58 5.46 14.27
N LEU A 65 -6.60 5.58 13.43
CA LEU A 65 -6.69 6.65 12.44
C LEU A 65 -6.69 8.04 13.10
N PHE A 66 -7.45 8.21 14.18
CA PHE A 66 -7.52 9.46 14.93
C PHE A 66 -6.18 9.80 15.59
N GLN A 67 -5.53 8.86 16.26
CA GLN A 67 -4.21 9.07 16.86
C GLN A 67 -3.15 9.39 15.80
N GLY A 68 -3.15 8.68 14.69
CA GLY A 68 -2.27 8.97 13.57
C GLY A 68 -2.45 10.39 13.02
N LYS A 69 -3.69 10.84 12.87
CA LYS A 69 -4.02 12.22 12.48
C LYS A 69 -3.47 13.25 13.46
N LEU A 70 -3.65 13.02 14.77
CA LEU A 70 -3.09 13.89 15.80
C LEU A 70 -1.56 13.96 15.74
N ASN A 71 -0.89 12.83 15.57
CA ASN A 71 0.56 12.76 15.45
C ASN A 71 1.08 13.55 14.24
N LEU A 72 0.39 13.48 13.09
CA LEU A 72 0.75 14.28 11.92
C LEU A 72 0.57 15.78 12.17
N GLN A 73 -0.53 16.19 12.84
CA GLN A 73 -0.81 17.59 13.17
C GLN A 73 0.17 18.18 14.19
N GLN A 74 0.78 17.38 15.04
CA GLN A 74 1.79 17.80 16.01
C GLN A 74 3.20 17.91 15.42
N ASP A 75 3.45 17.33 14.27
CA ASP A 75 4.74 17.46 13.60
C ASP A 75 4.81 18.81 12.87
N GLU A 76 5.55 19.76 13.45
CA GLU A 76 5.71 21.13 12.96
C GLU A 76 6.16 21.22 11.49
N ARG A 77 6.77 20.16 10.96
CA ARG A 77 7.26 20.10 9.58
C ARG A 77 6.14 19.88 8.55
N ILE A 78 5.04 19.26 8.99
CA ILE A 78 3.98 18.75 8.09
C ILE A 78 2.56 19.06 8.57
N LYS A 79 2.39 19.75 9.69
CA LYS A 79 1.08 20.01 10.32
C LYS A 79 0.08 20.76 9.41
N ASP A 80 0.59 21.53 8.46
CA ASP A 80 -0.22 22.36 7.56
C ASP A 80 -0.52 21.64 6.22
N TRP A 81 -0.17 20.35 6.09
CA TRP A 81 -0.40 19.60 4.87
C TRP A 81 -1.80 18.99 4.84
N ASP A 82 -2.38 18.93 3.64
CA ASP A 82 -3.74 18.45 3.40
C ASP A 82 -3.75 16.93 3.22
N PHE A 83 -3.57 16.20 4.34
CA PHE A 83 -3.79 14.75 4.34
C PHE A 83 -5.26 14.40 4.35
N LYS A 84 -5.62 13.33 3.64
CA LYS A 84 -6.96 12.77 3.62
C LYS A 84 -7.03 11.53 4.49
N PHE A 85 -8.17 11.30 5.14
CA PHE A 85 -8.38 10.17 6.05
C PHE A 85 -9.75 9.55 5.78
N HIS A 86 -9.77 8.23 5.63
CA HIS A 86 -10.98 7.46 5.42
C HIS A 86 -11.04 6.30 6.42
N ASN A 87 -12.13 6.23 7.20
CA ASN A 87 -12.28 5.20 8.22
C ASN A 87 -13.23 4.10 7.71
N SER A 88 -12.69 3.06 7.13
CA SER A 88 -13.45 1.88 6.75
C SER A 88 -12.58 0.63 6.54
N PHE A 89 -13.24 -0.53 6.54
CA PHE A 89 -12.71 -1.72 5.88
C PHE A 89 -12.91 -1.59 4.38
N LEU A 90 -11.86 -1.87 3.59
CA LEU A 90 -12.01 -1.92 2.14
C LEU A 90 -12.91 -3.09 1.73
N SER A 91 -13.89 -2.78 0.89
CA SER A 91 -14.76 -3.77 0.26
C SER A 91 -14.12 -4.37 -1.00
N VAL A 92 -14.50 -5.59 -1.30
CA VAL A 92 -14.18 -6.25 -2.58
C VAL A 92 -15.36 -6.25 -3.55
N ASN A 93 -16.47 -5.62 -3.15
CA ASN A 93 -17.65 -5.42 -3.98
C ASN A 93 -17.61 -4.00 -4.58
N ASP A 94 -18.41 -3.79 -5.61
CA ASP A 94 -18.63 -2.45 -6.15
C ASP A 94 -19.65 -1.71 -5.27
N ASP A 95 -19.15 -1.15 -4.18
CA ASP A 95 -19.91 -0.38 -3.19
C ASP A 95 -19.09 0.82 -2.71
N ASP A 96 -19.68 1.66 -1.84
CA ASP A 96 -19.07 2.91 -1.37
C ASP A 96 -17.71 2.72 -0.67
N GLU A 97 -17.44 1.51 -0.18
CA GLU A 97 -16.18 1.16 0.51
C GLU A 97 -15.17 0.43 -0.41
N SER A 98 -15.45 0.32 -1.71
CA SER A 98 -14.44 -0.13 -2.67
C SER A 98 -13.34 0.91 -2.84
N ILE A 99 -12.11 0.48 -3.10
CA ILE A 99 -10.98 1.42 -3.25
C ILE A 99 -11.22 2.40 -4.40
N THR A 100 -11.85 1.96 -5.47
CA THR A 100 -12.16 2.80 -6.63
C THR A 100 -13.18 3.88 -6.31
N ASN A 101 -14.23 3.58 -5.54
CA ASN A 101 -15.24 4.57 -5.15
C ASN A 101 -14.69 5.55 -4.11
N ILE A 102 -13.94 5.08 -3.11
CA ILE A 102 -13.25 5.95 -2.15
C ILE A 102 -12.32 6.94 -2.88
N LEU A 103 -11.50 6.46 -3.82
CA LEU A 103 -10.61 7.36 -4.57
C LEU A 103 -11.37 8.34 -5.44
N GLY A 104 -12.50 7.94 -6.02
CA GLY A 104 -13.40 8.83 -6.76
C GLY A 104 -13.88 10.00 -5.91
N ASP A 105 -14.28 9.73 -4.68
CA ASP A 105 -14.77 10.75 -3.74
C ASP A 105 -13.67 11.74 -3.31
N TYR A 106 -12.45 11.26 -3.07
CA TYR A 106 -11.37 12.11 -2.56
C TYR A 106 -10.59 12.84 -3.65
N TYR A 107 -10.49 12.29 -4.87
CA TYR A 107 -9.57 12.78 -5.88
C TYR A 107 -10.23 13.26 -7.17
N ASN A 108 -11.54 13.19 -7.29
CA ASN A 108 -12.36 13.84 -8.33
C ASN A 108 -11.74 13.78 -9.75
N GLY A 109 -11.32 12.58 -10.17
CA GLY A 109 -10.74 12.34 -11.50
C GLY A 109 -9.22 12.25 -11.56
N GLU A 110 -8.51 12.50 -10.46
CA GLU A 110 -7.10 12.12 -10.35
C GLU A 110 -6.99 10.59 -10.31
N THR A 111 -6.27 10.01 -11.26
CA THR A 111 -6.15 8.55 -11.38
C THR A 111 -4.71 8.04 -11.26
N GLN A 112 -3.75 8.95 -11.10
CA GLN A 112 -2.32 8.64 -11.06
C GLN A 112 -1.75 8.92 -9.68
N PHE A 113 -1.16 7.92 -9.06
CA PHE A 113 -0.47 8.03 -7.78
C PHE A 113 1.00 7.65 -7.93
N ASP A 114 1.85 8.15 -7.05
CA ASP A 114 3.24 7.71 -7.02
C ASP A 114 3.39 6.39 -6.26
N LEU A 115 2.61 6.20 -5.20
CA LEU A 115 2.67 5.02 -4.35
C LEU A 115 1.28 4.54 -3.93
N LEU A 116 1.02 3.25 -4.11
CA LEU A 116 -0.02 2.51 -3.40
C LEU A 116 0.65 1.60 -2.36
N THR A 117 0.25 1.71 -1.08
CA THR A 117 0.55 0.68 -0.08
C THR A 117 -0.73 -0.02 0.32
N LEU A 118 -0.71 -1.34 0.34
CA LEU A 118 -1.86 -2.17 0.62
C LEU A 118 -1.46 -3.30 1.56
N HIS A 119 -1.79 -3.15 2.85
CA HIS A 119 -1.49 -4.13 3.89
C HIS A 119 -2.68 -4.25 4.84
N ILE A 120 -3.68 -5.00 4.41
CA ILE A 120 -4.98 -5.12 5.07
C ILE A 120 -5.22 -6.51 5.69
N ASP A 121 -4.27 -7.44 5.52
CA ASP A 121 -4.28 -8.81 6.04
C ASP A 121 -5.53 -9.63 5.66
N SER A 122 -6.10 -9.37 4.48
CA SER A 122 -7.33 -10.01 4.06
C SER A 122 -7.45 -10.20 2.54
N PHE A 123 -7.79 -9.14 1.82
CA PHE A 123 -8.20 -9.18 0.41
C PHE A 123 -7.29 -8.43 -0.54
N GLU A 124 -6.00 -8.33 -0.25
CA GLU A 124 -5.03 -7.55 -1.03
C GLU A 124 -5.14 -7.84 -2.54
N TYR A 125 -5.34 -9.11 -2.91
CA TYR A 125 -5.48 -9.51 -4.32
C TYR A 125 -6.66 -8.80 -4.99
N TRP A 126 -7.82 -8.83 -4.36
CA TRP A 126 -9.05 -8.30 -4.94
C TRP A 126 -9.12 -6.78 -4.90
N VAL A 127 -8.61 -6.17 -3.85
CA VAL A 127 -8.49 -4.71 -3.75
C VAL A 127 -7.47 -4.18 -4.76
N LEU A 128 -6.34 -4.87 -4.93
CA LEU A 128 -5.37 -4.51 -5.96
C LEU A 128 -5.93 -4.67 -7.38
N GLU A 129 -6.69 -5.76 -7.62
CA GLU A 129 -7.36 -5.95 -8.92
C GLU A 129 -8.39 -4.86 -9.19
N ASP A 130 -9.19 -4.47 -8.18
CA ASP A 130 -10.16 -3.37 -8.30
C ASP A 130 -9.45 -2.05 -8.64
N PHE A 131 -8.41 -1.69 -7.90
CA PHE A 131 -7.59 -0.50 -8.17
C PHE A 131 -7.07 -0.48 -9.61
N LEU A 132 -6.42 -1.54 -10.05
CA LEU A 132 -5.77 -1.60 -11.37
C LEU A 132 -6.76 -1.73 -12.53
N SER A 133 -7.90 -2.39 -12.33
CA SER A 133 -8.96 -2.49 -13.35
C SER A 133 -9.86 -1.25 -13.41
N GLY A 134 -9.94 -0.50 -12.32
CA GLY A 134 -10.73 0.73 -12.19
C GLY A 134 -10.12 1.98 -12.80
N HIS A 135 -9.10 1.85 -13.66
CA HIS A 135 -8.38 2.95 -14.32
C HIS A 135 -7.48 3.79 -13.39
N TYR A 136 -7.24 3.32 -12.17
CA TYR A 136 -6.22 3.89 -11.31
C TYR A 136 -4.85 3.25 -11.59
N ASP A 137 -3.80 4.03 -11.40
CA ASP A 137 -2.43 3.59 -11.61
C ASP A 137 -1.50 4.14 -10.53
N ALA A 138 -0.40 3.45 -10.31
CA ALA A 138 0.66 3.87 -9.41
C ALA A 138 2.04 3.62 -10.06
N LYS A 139 3.04 4.40 -9.67
CA LYS A 139 4.41 4.14 -10.12
C LYS A 139 5.03 2.96 -9.36
N VAL A 140 4.69 2.87 -8.07
CA VAL A 140 5.16 1.82 -7.17
C VAL A 140 3.99 1.29 -6.35
N ILE A 141 3.94 -0.02 -6.15
CA ILE A 141 2.97 -0.70 -5.29
C ILE A 141 3.74 -1.48 -4.23
N LEU A 142 3.44 -1.22 -2.96
CA LEU A 142 3.84 -2.07 -1.84
C LEU A 142 2.61 -2.85 -1.38
N VAL A 143 2.68 -4.17 -1.34
CA VAL A 143 1.54 -5.01 -0.98
C VAL A 143 1.94 -6.12 -0.03
N GLY A 144 1.13 -6.31 1.02
CA GLY A 144 1.24 -7.43 1.94
C GLY A 144 0.92 -8.76 1.25
N TYR A 145 1.63 -9.83 1.64
CA TYR A 145 1.37 -11.15 1.09
C TYR A 145 1.44 -12.25 2.16
N ASN A 146 0.78 -13.36 1.88
CA ASN A 146 0.82 -14.55 2.71
C ASN A 146 2.11 -15.33 2.45
N PHE A 147 3.08 -15.19 3.32
CA PHE A 147 4.39 -15.85 3.22
C PHE A 147 4.34 -17.36 3.51
N SER A 148 3.23 -17.87 4.06
CA SER A 148 3.06 -19.31 4.32
C SER A 148 2.67 -20.09 3.06
N GLN A 149 2.27 -19.41 1.99
CA GLN A 149 1.78 -20.01 0.75
C GLN A 149 2.79 -19.85 -0.38
N THR A 150 3.16 -20.96 -0.99
CA THR A 150 4.08 -21.00 -2.15
C THR A 150 3.36 -21.22 -3.48
N GLU A 151 2.13 -21.75 -3.43
CA GLU A 151 1.25 -21.91 -4.60
C GLU A 151 0.60 -20.58 -4.97
N SER A 152 0.10 -20.45 -6.21
CA SER A 152 -0.61 -19.26 -6.66
C SER A 152 -2.05 -19.26 -6.14
N VAL A 153 -2.24 -18.75 -4.92
CA VAL A 153 -3.54 -18.75 -4.22
C VAL A 153 -3.84 -17.37 -3.62
N SER A 154 -5.13 -17.07 -3.47
CA SER A 154 -5.62 -15.89 -2.76
C SER A 154 -6.80 -16.26 -1.86
N ALA A 155 -7.07 -15.42 -0.86
CA ALA A 155 -8.30 -15.52 -0.08
C ALA A 155 -9.52 -15.42 -1.02
N PRO A 156 -10.60 -16.22 -0.79
CA PRO A 156 -11.80 -16.14 -1.61
C PRO A 156 -12.49 -14.77 -1.51
N LYS A 157 -13.03 -14.29 -2.62
CA LYS A 157 -13.68 -12.97 -2.69
C LYS A 157 -14.95 -12.84 -1.83
N ASP A 158 -15.61 -13.95 -1.58
CA ASP A 158 -16.88 -14.06 -0.83
C ASP A 158 -16.71 -14.20 0.69
N CYS A 159 -15.47 -14.17 1.19
CA CYS A 159 -15.21 -14.15 2.63
C CYS A 159 -15.50 -12.77 3.23
N SER A 160 -15.88 -12.73 4.51
CA SER A 160 -16.06 -11.45 5.21
C SER A 160 -14.72 -10.79 5.51
N PRO A 161 -14.52 -9.50 5.18
CA PRO A 161 -13.28 -8.78 5.49
C PRO A 161 -12.93 -8.78 6.99
N LYS A 162 -13.91 -8.89 7.86
CA LYS A 162 -13.71 -8.96 9.33
C LYS A 162 -13.06 -10.26 9.82
N ILE A 163 -12.94 -11.27 8.98
CA ILE A 163 -12.35 -12.57 9.33
C ILE A 163 -10.81 -12.51 9.26
N GLY A 164 -10.23 -11.68 8.42
CA GLY A 164 -8.78 -11.56 8.22
C GLY A 164 -8.00 -11.18 9.48
N HIS A 165 -8.56 -10.34 10.31
CA HIS A 165 -7.88 -9.83 11.52
C HIS A 165 -7.63 -10.87 12.64
N LYS A 166 -8.13 -12.08 12.55
CA LYS A 166 -8.05 -13.04 13.68
C LYS A 166 -7.40 -14.36 13.35
N SER A 167 -7.04 -14.61 12.13
CA SER A 167 -6.64 -15.95 11.74
C SER A 167 -5.23 -16.06 11.18
N ILE A 168 -4.26 -15.49 11.87
CA ILE A 168 -2.85 -15.92 11.74
C ILE A 168 -2.73 -17.46 11.92
N THR A 169 -3.73 -18.09 12.56
CA THR A 169 -3.79 -19.53 12.76
C THR A 169 -4.35 -20.31 11.57
N ASP A 170 -5.07 -19.69 10.64
CA ASP A 170 -5.80 -20.42 9.61
C ASP A 170 -5.15 -20.42 8.21
N ASN A 171 -4.01 -19.81 8.02
CA ASN A 171 -3.29 -19.72 6.72
C ASN A 171 -4.13 -19.16 5.53
N PHE A 172 -5.32 -18.64 5.77
CA PHE A 172 -6.28 -18.14 4.78
C PHE A 172 -6.43 -16.62 4.84
N PHE A 173 -5.34 -15.91 4.90
CA PHE A 173 -5.33 -14.45 4.80
C PHE A 173 -4.54 -14.03 3.54
N SER A 174 -4.94 -12.88 2.97
CA SER A 174 -4.22 -12.27 1.84
C SER A 174 -4.05 -13.19 0.62
N ALA A 175 -3.04 -12.95 -0.16
CA ALA A 175 -2.66 -13.75 -1.31
C ALA A 175 -1.19 -14.12 -1.27
N SER A 176 -0.83 -15.19 -1.93
CA SER A 176 0.57 -15.60 -2.07
C SER A 176 1.36 -14.67 -2.98
N ALA A 177 2.68 -14.62 -2.80
CA ALA A 177 3.56 -13.86 -3.68
C ALA A 177 3.41 -14.25 -5.17
N PRO A 178 3.30 -15.54 -5.56
CA PRO A 178 3.04 -15.92 -6.95
C PRO A 178 1.71 -15.39 -7.50
N ALA A 179 0.63 -15.35 -6.69
CA ALA A 179 -0.66 -14.83 -7.13
C ALA A 179 -0.60 -13.32 -7.38
N LEU A 180 -0.03 -12.57 -6.44
CA LEU A 180 0.14 -11.12 -6.57
C LEU A 180 1.08 -10.76 -7.72
N ASN A 181 2.17 -11.48 -7.91
CA ASN A 181 3.08 -11.25 -9.03
C ASN A 181 2.40 -11.50 -10.38
N LYS A 182 1.57 -12.55 -10.49
CA LYS A 182 0.79 -12.81 -11.71
C LYS A 182 -0.21 -11.69 -11.99
N LEU A 183 -0.90 -11.20 -10.95
CA LEU A 183 -1.83 -10.07 -11.08
C LEU A 183 -1.10 -8.80 -11.49
N ALA A 184 -0.04 -8.42 -10.78
CA ALA A 184 0.73 -7.21 -11.05
C ALA A 184 1.29 -7.19 -12.48
N ARG A 185 1.85 -8.31 -12.95
CA ARG A 185 2.34 -8.44 -14.33
C ARG A 185 1.26 -8.27 -15.40
N LYS A 186 0.03 -8.71 -15.14
CA LYS A 186 -1.11 -8.50 -16.05
C LYS A 186 -1.34 -7.01 -16.34
N TYR A 187 -1.03 -6.15 -15.37
CA TYR A 187 -1.19 -4.70 -15.46
C TYR A 187 0.12 -3.94 -15.66
N GLY A 188 1.19 -4.62 -16.07
CA GLY A 188 2.45 -3.98 -16.45
C GLY A 188 3.37 -3.63 -15.29
N PHE A 189 3.24 -4.30 -14.15
CA PHE A 189 4.14 -4.14 -13.02
C PHE A 189 5.18 -5.27 -12.94
N GLU A 190 6.36 -4.94 -12.48
CA GLU A 190 7.48 -5.86 -12.28
C GLU A 190 7.85 -5.92 -10.81
N LEU A 191 8.18 -7.12 -10.32
CA LEU A 191 8.62 -7.30 -8.93
C LEU A 191 10.03 -6.75 -8.75
N GLY A 192 10.14 -5.64 -8.03
CA GLY A 192 11.40 -4.96 -7.77
C GLY A 192 12.08 -5.36 -6.46
N SER A 193 11.30 -5.73 -5.44
CA SER A 193 11.87 -6.11 -4.13
C SER A 193 10.94 -6.99 -3.31
N PHE A 194 11.57 -7.75 -2.42
CA PHE A 194 10.92 -8.45 -1.31
C PHE A 194 11.34 -7.80 0.00
N CYS A 195 10.42 -7.26 0.76
CA CYS A 195 10.63 -6.85 2.14
C CYS A 195 10.09 -7.95 3.06
N LYS A 196 10.97 -8.79 3.53
CA LYS A 196 10.59 -9.94 4.36
C LYS A 196 10.12 -9.46 5.75
N PRO A 197 9.13 -10.15 6.36
CA PRO A 197 8.61 -11.45 5.91
C PRO A 197 7.47 -11.36 4.90
N ASN A 198 6.75 -10.25 4.78
CA ASN A 198 5.40 -10.24 4.23
C ASN A 198 5.06 -9.09 3.26
N ASN A 199 6.04 -8.36 2.73
CA ASN A 199 5.77 -7.29 1.76
C ASN A 199 6.49 -7.51 0.44
N LEU A 200 5.77 -7.24 -0.67
CA LEU A 200 6.28 -7.18 -2.03
C LEU A 200 6.27 -5.74 -2.52
N ILE A 201 7.28 -5.34 -3.28
CA ILE A 201 7.29 -4.04 -3.93
C ILE A 201 7.35 -4.27 -5.45
N PHE A 202 6.33 -3.78 -6.14
CA PHE A 202 6.23 -3.78 -7.58
C PHE A 202 6.49 -2.38 -8.14
N ILE A 203 7.13 -2.33 -9.30
CA ILE A 203 7.44 -1.09 -10.01
C ILE A 203 6.75 -1.17 -11.37
N ASN A 204 6.02 -0.14 -11.74
CA ASN A 204 5.41 -0.04 -13.04
C ASN A 204 6.51 -0.01 -14.12
N GLN A 205 6.43 -0.93 -15.08
CA GLN A 205 7.43 -1.12 -16.14
C GLN A 205 7.69 0.15 -16.96
N TYR A 206 6.68 0.99 -17.13
CA TYR A 206 6.80 2.25 -17.85
C TYR A 206 7.81 3.20 -17.17
N TYR A 207 7.87 3.21 -15.84
CA TYR A 207 8.81 4.04 -15.07
C TYR A 207 10.12 3.32 -14.77
N ASN A 208 10.13 1.98 -14.78
CA ASN A 208 11.33 1.21 -14.52
C ASN A 208 12.42 1.46 -15.58
N GLU A 209 12.08 1.37 -16.85
CA GLU A 209 13.01 1.60 -17.99
C GLU A 209 14.39 0.92 -17.80
N GLY A 210 14.44 -0.20 -17.09
CA GLY A 210 15.68 -0.92 -16.80
C GLY A 210 16.52 -0.32 -15.65
N ARG A 211 15.99 0.62 -14.87
CA ARG A 211 16.69 1.24 -13.73
C ARG A 211 16.84 0.28 -12.56
N PHE A 212 15.93 -0.68 -12.43
CA PHE A 212 15.92 -1.67 -11.37
C PHE A 212 16.07 -3.07 -11.92
N LYS A 213 16.81 -3.90 -11.18
CA LYS A 213 16.80 -5.35 -11.40
C LYS A 213 15.44 -5.87 -10.91
N VAL A 214 14.75 -6.62 -11.76
CA VAL A 214 13.45 -7.23 -11.46
C VAL A 214 13.58 -8.76 -11.33
N TYR A 215 12.61 -9.41 -10.67
CA TYR A 215 12.59 -10.83 -10.36
C TYR A 215 11.48 -11.59 -11.09
#